data_3504e76be06e2452e6d8d8b65c518319
#
_entry.id   3504e76be06e2452e6d8d8b65c518319
#
_cell.length_a   1.000
_cell.length_b   1.000
_cell.length_c   1.000
_cell.angle_alpha   90.00
_cell.angle_beta   90.00
_cell.angle_gamma   90.00
#
_symmetry.space_group_name_H-M   'P 1'
#
loop_
_entity.id
_entity.type
_entity.pdbx_description
1 polymer ?
#
loop_
_entity_poly.entity_id
_entity_poly.type
_entity_poly.pdbx_seq_one_letter_code
_entity_poly.pdbx_strand_id
1 'polypeptide(L)'
;WVREYTSAKGKKGRVFASTQGGSEDIISEGVRRCIINGVFWCMGMEKEIKADMNVDFVGPYQPTPFSFNGEAQNVKPADLAGWESPIMPKGEKHKPKRTVKRN
;
A
#
# COMPACT_ATOMS: atom_id res chain seq x y z
N TRP A 1 0.68 -11.72 -11.52
CA TRP A 1 0.34 -13.13 -11.67
C TRP A 1 -0.16 -13.72 -10.34
N VAL A 2 -0.89 -14.81 -10.43
CA VAL A 2 -1.40 -15.57 -9.28
C VAL A 2 -0.97 -17.03 -9.42
N ARG A 3 -0.79 -17.71 -8.29
CA ARG A 3 -0.45 -19.14 -8.27
C ARG A 3 -0.99 -19.81 -7.02
N GLU A 4 -1.50 -21.02 -7.20
CA GLU A 4 -1.70 -21.96 -6.10
C GLU A 4 -0.48 -22.88 -5.97
N TYR A 5 -0.12 -23.23 -4.76
CA TYR A 5 0.99 -24.14 -4.49
C TYR A 5 0.66 -25.11 -3.36
N THR A 6 1.37 -26.21 -3.32
CA THR A 6 1.35 -27.14 -2.20
C THR A 6 2.76 -27.18 -1.58
N SER A 7 2.84 -26.91 -0.31
CA SER A 7 4.11 -26.96 0.42
C SER A 7 4.61 -28.41 0.56
N ALA A 8 5.89 -28.58 0.88
CA ALA A 8 6.46 -29.90 1.15
C ALA A 8 5.75 -30.68 2.29
N LYS A 9 5.05 -29.97 3.17
CA LYS A 9 4.22 -30.54 4.25
C LYS A 9 2.75 -30.77 3.84
N GLY A 10 2.42 -30.69 2.54
CA GLY A 10 1.08 -30.90 2.00
C GLY A 10 0.09 -29.75 2.22
N LYS A 11 0.50 -28.63 2.78
CA LYS A 11 -0.37 -27.46 2.96
C LYS A 11 -0.50 -26.71 1.64
N LYS A 12 -1.74 -26.43 1.25
CA LYS A 12 -2.04 -25.56 0.11
C LYS A 12 -1.92 -24.09 0.50
N GLY A 13 -1.46 -23.30 -0.44
CA GLY A 13 -1.38 -21.85 -0.29
C GLY A 13 -1.56 -21.15 -1.63
N ARG A 14 -1.75 -19.86 -1.59
CA ARG A 14 -1.95 -18.99 -2.75
C ARG A 14 -1.02 -17.81 -2.71
N VAL A 15 -0.56 -17.39 -3.86
CA VAL A 15 0.32 -16.24 -4.05
C VAL A 15 -0.29 -15.32 -5.09
N PHE A 16 -0.37 -14.06 -4.75
CA PHE A 16 -0.60 -12.95 -5.67
C PHE A 16 0.68 -12.12 -5.74
N ALA A 17 1.15 -11.81 -6.92
CA ALA A 17 2.31 -10.95 -7.14
C ALA A 17 2.01 -9.91 -8.21
N SER A 18 2.46 -8.69 -7.97
CA SER A 18 2.33 -7.56 -8.88
C SER A 18 3.66 -6.79 -8.93
N THR A 19 3.99 -6.26 -10.08
CA THR A 19 5.07 -5.28 -10.25
C THR A 19 4.58 -3.85 -10.01
N GLN A 20 3.27 -3.64 -9.92
CA GLN A 20 2.65 -2.39 -9.50
C GLN A 20 2.63 -2.32 -7.98
N GLY A 21 2.96 -1.20 -7.41
CA GLY A 21 3.02 -1.03 -5.96
C GLY A 21 3.90 0.14 -5.54
N GLY A 22 4.32 0.96 -6.48
CA GLY A 22 4.89 2.26 -6.17
C GLY A 22 3.85 3.12 -5.42
N SER A 23 4.33 4.04 -4.60
CA SER A 23 3.44 4.86 -3.77
C SER A 23 2.41 5.64 -4.60
N GLU A 24 2.76 6.05 -5.81
CA GLU A 24 1.85 6.75 -6.72
C GLU A 24 0.88 5.81 -7.42
N ASP A 25 1.25 4.56 -7.67
CA ASP A 25 0.37 3.58 -8.31
C ASP A 25 -0.92 3.38 -7.50
N ILE A 26 -0.81 3.46 -6.17
CA ILE A 26 -1.93 3.30 -5.25
C ILE A 26 -2.98 4.41 -5.39
N ILE A 27 -2.65 5.56 -6.01
CA ILE A 27 -3.64 6.60 -6.33
C ILE A 27 -4.70 6.06 -7.29
N SER A 28 -4.32 5.15 -8.19
CA SER A 28 -5.28 4.51 -9.11
C SER A 28 -6.23 3.59 -8.36
N GLU A 29 -7.53 3.84 -8.49
CA GLU A 29 -8.56 2.97 -7.95
C GLU A 29 -8.43 1.54 -8.48
N GLY A 30 -8.13 1.38 -9.76
CA GLY A 30 -7.95 0.07 -10.39
C GLY A 30 -6.81 -0.72 -9.76
N VAL A 31 -5.69 -0.07 -9.41
CA VAL A 31 -4.57 -0.72 -8.72
C VAL A 31 -4.96 -1.12 -7.31
N ARG A 32 -5.61 -0.23 -6.55
CA ARG A 32 -6.11 -0.56 -5.21
C ARG A 32 -7.05 -1.77 -5.25
N ARG A 33 -8.00 -1.75 -6.18
CA ARG A 33 -8.95 -2.85 -6.38
C ARG A 33 -8.26 -4.16 -6.72
N CYS A 34 -7.27 -4.13 -7.60
CA CYS A 34 -6.47 -5.30 -7.97
C CYS A 34 -5.75 -5.88 -6.74
N ILE A 35 -5.12 -5.05 -5.94
CA ILE A 35 -4.39 -5.48 -4.73
C ILE A 35 -5.35 -6.07 -3.70
N ILE A 36 -6.46 -5.38 -3.41
CA ILE A 36 -7.45 -5.85 -2.43
C ILE A 36 -8.06 -7.17 -2.88
N ASN A 37 -8.45 -7.30 -4.14
CA ASN A 37 -8.96 -8.55 -4.68
C ASN A 37 -7.93 -9.68 -4.60
N GLY A 38 -6.65 -9.37 -4.84
CA GLY A 38 -5.56 -10.32 -4.67
C GLY A 38 -5.43 -10.82 -3.23
N VAL A 39 -5.58 -9.93 -2.25
CA VAL A 39 -5.59 -10.30 -0.82
C VAL A 39 -6.77 -11.21 -0.50
N PHE A 40 -7.98 -10.84 -0.90
CA PHE A 40 -9.18 -11.68 -0.68
C PHE A 40 -9.00 -13.06 -1.32
N TRP A 41 -8.48 -13.11 -2.55
CA TRP A 41 -8.23 -14.38 -3.22
C TRP A 41 -7.18 -15.23 -2.47
N CYS A 42 -6.10 -14.64 -1.99
CA CYS A 42 -5.09 -15.35 -1.20
C CYS A 42 -5.67 -15.93 0.10
N MET A 43 -6.66 -15.27 0.68
CA MET A 43 -7.34 -15.72 1.89
C MET A 43 -8.47 -16.73 1.61
N GLY A 44 -8.78 -17.05 0.35
CA GLY A 44 -9.89 -17.93 -0.01
C GLY A 44 -11.27 -17.26 0.15
N MET A 45 -11.32 -15.94 0.08
CA MET A 45 -12.53 -15.13 0.27
C MET A 45 -13.06 -14.57 -1.06
N GLU A 46 -12.96 -15.33 -2.14
CA GLU A 46 -13.38 -14.89 -3.47
C GLU A 46 -14.85 -14.45 -3.53
N LYS A 47 -15.69 -15.07 -2.70
CA LYS A 47 -17.13 -14.75 -2.64
C LYS A 47 -17.40 -13.34 -2.13
N GLU A 48 -16.46 -12.76 -1.42
CA GLU A 48 -16.55 -11.39 -0.90
C GLU A 48 -16.08 -10.34 -1.91
N ILE A 49 -15.47 -10.75 -3.02
CA ILE A 49 -15.03 -9.84 -4.08
C ILE A 49 -16.25 -9.37 -4.86
N LYS A 50 -16.55 -8.08 -4.77
CA LYS A 50 -17.67 -7.44 -5.48
C LYS A 50 -17.15 -6.30 -6.35
N ALA A 51 -17.83 -6.05 -7.48
CA ALA A 51 -17.48 -5.00 -8.40
C ALA A 51 -17.57 -3.60 -7.78
N ASP A 52 -18.51 -3.41 -6.86
CA ASP A 52 -18.81 -2.16 -6.16
C ASP A 52 -18.15 -2.06 -4.77
N MET A 53 -17.22 -2.97 -4.44
CA MET A 53 -16.49 -2.91 -3.17
C MET A 53 -15.78 -1.57 -3.03
N ASN A 54 -15.97 -0.91 -1.89
CA ASN A 54 -15.24 0.29 -1.57
C ASN A 54 -13.74 0.01 -1.39
N VAL A 55 -12.92 0.70 -2.14
CA VAL A 55 -11.46 0.63 -2.10
C VAL A 55 -10.83 2.02 -1.90
N ASP A 56 -11.61 2.96 -1.35
CA ASP A 56 -11.14 4.31 -1.07
C ASP A 56 -10.09 4.33 0.05
N PHE A 57 -9.34 5.40 0.09
CA PHE A 57 -8.44 5.64 1.20
C PHE A 57 -9.23 5.93 2.47
N VAL A 58 -8.75 5.40 3.59
CA VAL A 58 -9.36 5.67 4.91
C VAL A 58 -8.98 7.06 5.43
N GLY A 59 -7.93 7.65 4.91
CA GLY A 59 -7.46 8.98 5.29
C GLY A 59 -6.71 9.67 4.15
N PRO A 60 -6.11 10.84 4.42
CA PRO A 60 -5.34 11.56 3.42
C PRO A 60 -4.17 10.71 2.92
N TYR A 61 -3.99 10.64 1.62
CA TYR A 61 -2.89 9.95 1.00
C TYR A 61 -2.19 10.88 0.01
N GLN A 62 -0.95 11.24 0.31
CA GLN A 62 -0.15 12.17 -0.50
C GLN A 62 1.22 11.53 -0.79
N PRO A 63 1.30 10.59 -1.74
CA PRO A 63 2.54 9.96 -2.09
C PRO A 63 3.48 10.94 -2.79
N THR A 64 4.75 10.65 -2.68
CA THR A 64 5.78 11.36 -3.45
C THR A 64 6.29 10.44 -4.55
N PRO A 65 6.59 10.98 -5.75
CA PRO A 65 7.15 10.19 -6.82
C PRO A 65 8.51 9.60 -6.42
N PHE A 66 8.83 8.47 -7.01
CA PHE A 66 10.16 7.90 -6.87
C PHE A 66 11.21 8.87 -7.40
N SER A 67 12.30 9.03 -6.67
CA SER A 67 13.48 9.74 -7.15
C SER A 67 14.74 9.11 -6.57
N PHE A 68 15.79 9.04 -7.38
CA PHE A 68 17.11 8.66 -6.88
C PHE A 68 17.60 9.74 -5.91
N ASN A 69 18.13 9.31 -4.76
CA ASN A 69 18.59 10.20 -3.67
C ASN A 69 17.51 11.17 -3.15
N GLY A 70 16.24 10.80 -3.31
CA GLY A 70 15.09 11.59 -2.86
C GLY A 70 14.45 11.07 -1.57
N GLU A 71 15.01 10.01 -0.99
CA GLU A 71 14.56 9.46 0.27
C GLU A 71 14.74 10.43 1.43
N ALA A 72 13.82 10.42 2.37
CA ALA A 72 13.94 11.21 3.58
C ALA A 72 15.04 10.62 4.46
N GLN A 73 16.13 11.38 4.63
CA GLN A 73 17.27 10.99 5.44
C GLN A 73 16.96 11.13 6.94
N ASN A 74 17.50 10.22 7.74
CA ASN A 74 17.45 10.26 9.20
C ASN A 74 16.05 10.25 9.82
N VAL A 75 15.05 9.72 9.12
CA VAL A 75 13.71 9.52 9.67
C VAL A 75 13.73 8.35 10.66
N LYS A 76 13.36 8.61 11.89
CA LYS A 76 13.25 7.60 12.95
C LYS A 76 11.78 7.21 13.13
N PRO A 77 11.49 6.00 13.62
CA PRO A 77 10.10 5.61 13.94
C PRO A 77 9.38 6.62 14.86
N ALA A 78 10.10 7.25 15.79
CA ALA A 78 9.55 8.27 16.67
C ALA A 78 9.07 9.53 15.93
N ASP A 79 9.65 9.84 14.76
CA ASP A 79 9.21 10.98 13.94
C ASP A 79 7.86 10.71 13.26
N LEU A 80 7.46 9.46 13.21
CA LEU A 80 6.18 8.98 12.70
C LEU A 80 5.19 8.66 13.83
N ALA A 81 5.59 8.83 15.09
CA ALA A 81 4.71 8.69 16.23
C ALA A 81 3.63 9.80 16.20
N GLY A 82 2.40 9.44 16.42
CA GLY A 82 1.25 10.33 16.23
C GLY A 82 0.45 10.06 14.96
N TRP A 83 0.92 9.16 14.13
CA TRP A 83 0.13 8.56 13.09
C TRP A 83 -0.66 7.39 13.71
N GLU A 84 -1.90 7.63 14.03
CA GLU A 84 -2.81 6.56 14.43
C GLU A 84 -3.15 5.74 13.19
N SER A 85 -2.42 4.66 12.97
CA SER A 85 -2.58 3.84 11.77
C SER A 85 -2.21 4.66 10.50
N PRO A 86 -2.52 4.26 9.27
CA PRO A 86 -2.31 5.09 8.07
C PRO A 86 -3.23 6.33 7.99
N ILE A 87 -3.95 6.66 9.06
CA ILE A 87 -4.88 7.79 9.11
C ILE A 87 -4.18 8.98 9.78
N MET A 88 -4.08 10.08 9.07
CA MET A 88 -3.59 11.33 9.67
C MET A 88 -4.65 11.95 10.59
N PRO A 89 -4.24 12.60 11.70
CA PRO A 89 -5.16 13.36 12.54
C PRO A 89 -5.96 14.37 11.69
N LYS A 90 -7.25 14.54 12.04
CA LYS A 90 -8.12 15.51 11.36
C LYS A 90 -7.49 16.90 11.42
N GLY A 91 -7.32 17.53 10.25
CA GLY A 91 -6.81 18.89 10.13
C GLY A 91 -5.31 19.02 9.91
N GLU A 92 -4.54 17.96 10.05
CA GLU A 92 -3.12 18.00 9.69
C GLU A 92 -2.93 17.62 8.22
N LYS A 93 -2.33 18.53 7.47
CA LYS A 93 -1.81 18.22 6.14
C LYS A 93 -0.45 17.56 6.32
N HIS A 94 -0.25 16.40 5.70
CA HIS A 94 1.08 15.82 5.60
C HIS A 94 1.98 16.86 4.93
N LYS A 95 2.84 17.48 5.71
CA LYS A 95 3.96 18.26 5.17
C LYS A 95 5.09 17.26 4.99
N PRO A 96 5.43 16.84 3.76
CA PRO A 96 6.65 16.08 3.57
C PRO A 96 7.79 16.96 4.08
N LYS A 97 8.49 16.51 5.11
CA LYS A 97 9.75 17.14 5.56
C LYS A 97 10.81 16.87 4.52
N ARG A 98 10.61 17.41 3.31
CA ARG A 98 11.61 17.38 2.26
C ARG A 98 12.22 18.75 2.13
N THR A 99 13.30 18.93 2.81
CA THR A 99 14.29 19.91 2.40
C THR A 99 15.43 19.15 1.72
N VAL A 100 15.24 18.77 0.47
CA VAL A 100 16.37 18.36 -0.36
C VAL A 100 17.01 19.65 -0.83
N LYS A 101 18.07 20.07 -0.16
CA LYS A 101 19.01 21.03 -0.77
C LYS A 101 19.71 20.28 -1.88
N ARG A 102 19.35 20.56 -3.12
CA ARG A 102 20.19 20.20 -4.27
C ARG A 102 21.39 21.14 -4.22
N ASN A 103 22.56 20.59 -3.96
CA ASN A 103 23.82 21.23 -4.31
C ASN A 103 24.08 20.97 -5.79
#